data_50fb68f0065216e660e02dbe0959283e
#
_entry.id   50fb68f0065216e660e02dbe0959283e
#
_cell.length_a   1.000
_cell.length_b   1.000
_cell.length_c   1.000
_cell.angle_alpha   90.00
_cell.angle_beta   90.00
_cell.angle_gamma   90.00
#
_symmetry.space_group_name_H-M   'P 1'
#
loop_
_entity.id
_entity.type
_entity.pdbx_description
1 polymer ?
#
loop_
_entity_poly.entity_id
_entity_poly.type
_entity_poly.pdbx_seq_one_letter_code
_entity_poly.pdbx_strand_id
1 'polypeptide(L)'
;KDPMTETFRTNVRQALMTGEPGFSFNFGDKQGETLRNACTEITSFSTNDVCNIGSVNMANIETPEDFKDIVHLASKFLVCGLIRAEVPSKDIEMVRQKNSRLGLGLMGMHEWLLKRGYHYEMNRDLMRWMNIYETESEKAANEHCDRLFLNRPKGYRAIAPTGTISILAGTSSGLEPIPALAYKRRYLVDGTKWKFQYAVDGTAQSLIDDGIKPENIESASDLAADPERRIKFQRDVQKYIDHAISSTINLPAWGTDLNNEDKVEEYAKMISKYAPGLRGLTMYP
;
A
#
# COMPACT_ATOMS: atom_id res chain seq x y z
N LYS A 1 -22.10 13.38 15.36
CA LYS A 1 -21.77 14.49 14.44
C LYS A 1 -21.87 13.95 13.02
N ASP A 2 -22.52 14.72 12.13
CA ASP A 2 -22.58 14.38 10.70
C ASP A 2 -21.14 14.27 10.17
N PRO A 3 -20.70 13.11 9.65
CA PRO A 3 -19.38 12.98 9.06
C PRO A 3 -19.22 13.78 7.78
N MET A 4 -20.32 14.22 7.18
CA MET A 4 -20.40 14.93 5.89
C MET A 4 -20.41 16.45 6.09
N THR A 5 -19.45 17.00 6.84
CA THR A 5 -19.30 18.45 7.02
C THR A 5 -18.96 19.17 5.72
N GLU A 6 -19.24 20.47 5.65
CA GLU A 6 -18.85 21.31 4.50
C GLU A 6 -17.34 21.26 4.24
N THR A 7 -16.53 21.31 5.31
CA THR A 7 -15.08 21.19 5.23
C THR A 7 -14.67 19.85 4.59
N PHE A 8 -15.33 18.75 4.96
CA PHE A 8 -15.02 17.45 4.36
C PHE A 8 -15.34 17.44 2.85
N ARG A 9 -16.52 17.95 2.45
CA ARG A 9 -16.88 18.05 1.03
C ARG A 9 -15.91 18.92 0.25
N THR A 10 -15.48 20.06 0.82
CA THR A 10 -14.47 20.94 0.21
C THR A 10 -13.15 20.21 0.01
N ASN A 11 -12.69 19.45 1.00
CA ASN A 11 -11.47 18.65 0.87
C ASN A 11 -11.60 17.54 -0.17
N VAL A 12 -12.74 16.86 -0.23
CA VAL A 12 -13.01 15.86 -1.28
C VAL A 12 -12.98 16.51 -2.65
N ARG A 13 -13.67 17.61 -2.84
CA ARG A 13 -13.66 18.37 -4.10
C ARG A 13 -12.24 18.72 -4.53
N GLN A 14 -11.43 19.24 -3.61
CA GLN A 14 -10.04 19.62 -3.88
C GLN A 14 -9.19 18.39 -4.26
N ALA A 15 -9.34 17.28 -3.55
CA ALA A 15 -8.64 16.04 -3.86
C ALA A 15 -9.00 15.50 -5.26
N LEU A 16 -10.28 15.57 -5.64
CA LEU A 16 -10.74 15.18 -6.97
C LEU A 16 -10.17 16.04 -8.10
N MET A 17 -9.89 17.32 -7.81
CA MET A 17 -9.34 18.27 -8.78
C MET A 17 -7.83 18.18 -8.94
N THR A 18 -7.12 17.98 -7.84
CA THR A 18 -5.67 18.21 -7.79
C THR A 18 -4.84 17.05 -7.24
N GLY A 19 -5.51 16.02 -6.69
CA GLY A 19 -4.83 14.95 -5.97
C GLY A 19 -4.53 15.27 -4.49
N GLU A 20 -4.83 16.48 -4.03
CA GLU A 20 -4.58 16.95 -2.66
C GLU A 20 -5.85 17.59 -2.05
N PRO A 21 -6.09 17.44 -0.74
CA PRO A 21 -5.29 16.69 0.24
C PRO A 21 -5.55 15.17 0.21
N GLY A 22 -4.56 14.38 0.65
CA GLY A 22 -4.80 13.02 1.08
C GLY A 22 -5.57 12.98 2.41
N PHE A 23 -6.18 11.83 2.71
CA PHE A 23 -6.97 11.63 3.93
C PHE A 23 -6.27 10.67 4.88
N SER A 24 -6.30 10.99 6.16
CA SER A 24 -5.82 10.13 7.24
C SER A 24 -6.95 9.83 8.21
N PHE A 25 -7.15 8.56 8.53
CA PHE A 25 -8.24 8.09 9.37
C PHE A 25 -7.70 7.39 10.62
N ASN A 26 -8.24 7.77 11.79
CA ASN A 26 -7.86 7.20 13.07
C ASN A 26 -9.13 6.91 13.88
N PHE A 27 -9.63 5.70 13.73
CA PHE A 27 -10.83 5.24 14.44
C PHE A 27 -10.50 4.17 15.49
N GLY A 28 -11.38 3.97 16.44
CA GLY A 28 -11.25 2.93 17.47
C GLY A 28 -10.00 3.08 18.30
N ASP A 29 -9.31 1.99 18.57
CA ASP A 29 -8.10 1.92 19.40
C ASP A 29 -6.91 2.68 18.82
N LYS A 30 -6.99 3.07 17.55
CA LYS A 30 -5.94 3.79 16.82
C LYS A 30 -6.12 5.31 16.80
N GLN A 31 -7.10 5.86 17.55
CA GLN A 31 -7.38 7.31 17.54
C GLN A 31 -6.17 8.19 17.86
N GLY A 32 -5.28 7.72 18.75
CA GLY A 32 -4.07 8.45 19.16
C GLY A 32 -2.92 8.38 18.14
N GLU A 33 -2.95 7.48 17.16
CA GLU A 33 -1.88 7.32 16.17
C GLU A 33 -2.04 8.33 15.03
N THR A 34 -1.86 9.61 15.33
CA THR A 34 -2.12 10.71 14.39
C THR A 34 -0.91 11.11 13.55
N LEU A 35 0.30 10.67 13.93
CA LEU A 35 1.52 10.97 13.20
C LEU A 35 1.72 10.00 12.02
N ARG A 36 2.26 10.53 10.94
CA ARG A 36 2.51 9.78 9.69
C ARG A 36 3.91 10.09 9.15
N ASN A 37 4.50 9.11 8.46
CA ASN A 37 5.63 9.37 7.57
C ASN A 37 5.14 10.01 6.25
N ALA A 38 6.06 10.43 5.39
CA ALA A 38 5.75 11.14 4.15
C ALA A 38 4.82 10.35 3.21
N CYS A 39 4.99 9.02 3.13
CA CYS A 39 4.15 8.16 2.28
C CYS A 39 2.90 7.64 3.00
N THR A 40 2.67 8.05 4.26
CA THR A 40 1.50 7.80 5.11
C THR A 40 1.26 6.36 5.58
N GLU A 41 2.07 5.39 5.17
CA GLU A 41 1.90 3.99 5.56
C GLU A 41 2.28 3.71 7.03
N ILE A 42 3.14 4.51 7.65
CA ILE A 42 3.51 4.34 9.06
C ILE A 42 2.69 5.27 9.93
N THR A 43 2.15 4.71 11.00
CA THR A 43 1.33 5.43 11.97
C THR A 43 1.98 5.40 13.35
N SER A 44 1.97 6.51 14.08
CA SER A 44 2.48 6.58 15.45
C SER A 44 1.73 7.61 16.29
N PHE A 45 1.77 7.41 17.61
CA PHE A 45 1.37 8.40 18.62
C PHE A 45 2.59 9.08 19.27
N SER A 46 3.80 8.61 18.99
CA SER A 46 5.04 9.13 19.57
C SER A 46 5.79 9.99 18.57
N THR A 47 6.23 11.18 18.98
CA THR A 47 7.26 11.93 18.28
C THR A 47 8.59 11.15 18.30
N ASN A 48 9.48 11.40 17.33
CA ASN A 48 10.78 10.73 17.22
C ASN A 48 10.68 9.21 17.03
N ASP A 49 9.55 8.69 16.57
CA ASP A 49 9.40 7.27 16.29
C ASP A 49 10.05 6.89 14.96
N VAL A 50 10.49 5.66 14.89
CA VAL A 50 11.09 5.08 13.67
C VAL A 50 10.49 3.73 13.40
N CYS A 51 10.45 3.34 12.13
CA CYS A 51 9.95 2.05 11.69
C CYS A 51 10.87 1.48 10.62
N ASN A 52 11.32 0.25 10.82
CA ASN A 52 12.02 -0.48 9.76
C ASN A 52 11.00 -1.05 8.78
N ILE A 53 11.18 -0.73 7.51
CA ILE A 53 10.28 -1.14 6.43
C ILE A 53 10.98 -2.15 5.53
N GLY A 54 10.27 -3.18 5.15
CA GLY A 54 10.66 -4.16 4.13
C GLY A 54 9.43 -4.68 3.42
N SER A 55 9.59 -5.23 2.21
CA SER A 55 8.47 -5.74 1.43
C SER A 55 8.80 -7.09 0.83
N VAL A 56 7.90 -8.04 1.00
CA VAL A 56 7.97 -9.37 0.39
C VAL A 56 7.33 -9.30 -1.00
N ASN A 57 8.03 -9.82 -2.02
CA ASN A 57 7.45 -9.96 -3.35
C ASN A 57 6.54 -11.19 -3.41
N MET A 58 5.25 -10.97 -3.26
CA MET A 58 4.24 -12.00 -3.21
C MET A 58 4.09 -12.74 -4.54
N ALA A 59 4.34 -12.07 -5.66
CA ALA A 59 4.17 -12.62 -7.00
C ALA A 59 5.10 -13.80 -7.33
N ASN A 60 6.24 -13.90 -6.63
CA ASN A 60 7.22 -14.96 -6.83
C ASN A 60 7.08 -16.14 -5.86
N ILE A 61 6.00 -16.18 -5.09
CA ILE A 61 5.77 -17.21 -4.09
C ILE A 61 4.58 -18.07 -4.55
N GLU A 62 4.81 -19.36 -4.70
CA GLU A 62 3.80 -20.27 -5.26
C GLU A 62 2.89 -20.86 -4.19
N THR A 63 3.46 -21.25 -3.05
CA THR A 63 2.72 -21.98 -2.01
C THR A 63 2.52 -21.14 -0.74
N PRO A 64 1.42 -21.37 0.00
CA PRO A 64 1.21 -20.74 1.32
C PRO A 64 2.29 -21.10 2.34
N GLU A 65 2.88 -22.31 2.22
CA GLU A 65 3.93 -22.81 3.09
C GLU A 65 5.23 -22.00 2.88
N ASP A 66 5.66 -21.80 1.64
CA ASP A 66 6.81 -20.94 1.31
C ASP A 66 6.55 -19.49 1.74
N PHE A 67 5.33 -19.00 1.54
CA PHE A 67 4.94 -17.66 1.97
C PHE A 67 5.09 -17.49 3.48
N LYS A 68 4.63 -18.47 4.25
CA LYS A 68 4.79 -18.49 5.70
C LYS A 68 6.26 -18.40 6.11
N ASP A 69 7.12 -19.22 5.51
CA ASP A 69 8.55 -19.25 5.83
C ASP A 69 9.24 -17.93 5.46
N ILE A 70 8.91 -17.35 4.32
CA ILE A 70 9.44 -16.05 3.88
C ILE A 70 8.98 -14.93 4.80
N VAL A 71 7.70 -14.88 5.18
CA VAL A 71 7.17 -13.88 6.13
C VAL A 71 7.86 -14.01 7.48
N HIS A 72 8.06 -15.23 7.95
CA HIS A 72 8.76 -15.52 9.19
C HIS A 72 10.21 -14.98 9.17
N LEU A 73 10.95 -15.29 8.10
CA LEU A 73 12.34 -14.84 7.94
C LEU A 73 12.40 -13.31 7.78
N ALA A 74 11.54 -12.72 6.96
CA ALA A 74 11.49 -11.27 6.74
C ALA A 74 11.18 -10.50 8.02
N SER A 75 10.28 -11.01 8.86
CA SER A 75 9.98 -10.41 10.17
C SER A 75 11.19 -10.39 11.09
N LYS A 76 11.91 -11.50 11.18
CA LYS A 76 13.16 -11.58 11.95
C LYS A 76 14.24 -10.65 11.40
N PHE A 77 14.35 -10.56 10.07
CA PHE A 77 15.31 -9.67 9.43
C PHE A 77 15.03 -8.20 9.78
N LEU A 78 13.75 -7.77 9.81
CA LEU A 78 13.39 -6.42 10.23
C LEU A 78 13.72 -6.16 11.70
N VAL A 79 13.53 -7.13 12.60
CA VAL A 79 13.97 -7.01 14.01
C VAL A 79 15.47 -6.84 14.10
N CYS A 80 16.26 -7.60 13.33
CA CYS A 80 17.72 -7.44 13.28
C CYS A 80 18.10 -6.05 12.76
N GLY A 81 17.41 -5.56 11.72
CA GLY A 81 17.60 -4.21 11.20
C GLY A 81 17.30 -3.13 12.24
N LEU A 82 16.28 -3.32 13.06
CA LEU A 82 15.94 -2.41 14.16
C LEU A 82 17.09 -2.23 15.14
N ILE A 83 17.79 -3.32 15.50
CA ILE A 83 18.93 -3.29 16.43
C ILE A 83 20.16 -2.64 15.79
N ARG A 84 20.38 -2.91 14.51
CA ARG A 84 21.60 -2.48 13.79
C ARG A 84 21.47 -1.05 13.23
N ALA A 85 20.28 -0.50 13.18
CA ALA A 85 20.06 0.85 12.66
C ALA A 85 20.69 1.90 13.57
N GLU A 86 21.54 2.74 13.03
CA GLU A 86 22.02 3.95 13.69
C GLU A 86 20.96 5.05 13.56
N VAL A 87 20.75 5.81 14.63
CA VAL A 87 19.79 6.91 14.68
C VAL A 87 20.47 8.20 15.15
N PRO A 88 20.01 9.38 14.68
CA PRO A 88 20.76 10.63 14.87
C PRO A 88 20.70 11.19 16.29
N SER A 89 19.85 10.69 17.18
CA SER A 89 19.75 11.20 18.56
C SER A 89 19.34 10.12 19.54
N LYS A 90 19.67 10.36 20.83
CA LYS A 90 19.28 9.49 21.94
C LYS A 90 17.76 9.44 22.15
N ASP A 91 17.04 10.53 21.88
CA ASP A 91 15.59 10.56 22.02
C ASP A 91 14.92 9.62 21.02
N ILE A 92 15.40 9.62 19.77
CA ILE A 92 14.94 8.68 18.76
C ILE A 92 15.27 7.24 19.17
N GLU A 93 16.47 7.00 19.68
CA GLU A 93 16.87 5.69 20.15
C GLU A 93 15.97 5.15 21.27
N MET A 94 15.67 5.99 22.27
CA MET A 94 14.77 5.63 23.36
C MET A 94 13.37 5.28 22.87
N VAL A 95 12.80 6.08 21.95
CA VAL A 95 11.47 5.81 21.38
C VAL A 95 11.49 4.55 20.53
N ARG A 96 12.53 4.34 19.72
CA ARG A 96 12.74 3.13 18.92
C ARG A 96 12.76 1.89 19.80
N GLN A 97 13.56 1.88 20.86
CA GLN A 97 13.66 0.76 21.80
C GLN A 97 12.32 0.48 22.51
N LYS A 98 11.57 1.52 22.87
CA LYS A 98 10.26 1.40 23.50
C LYS A 98 9.20 0.83 22.57
N ASN A 99 9.18 1.25 21.31
CA ASN A 99 8.11 0.96 20.37
C ASN A 99 8.42 -0.20 19.42
N SER A 100 9.69 -0.42 19.10
CA SER A 100 10.20 -1.51 18.23
C SER A 100 9.38 -1.66 16.93
N ARG A 101 8.89 -0.57 16.32
CA ARG A 101 7.97 -0.65 15.18
C ARG A 101 8.59 -1.28 13.96
N LEU A 102 7.85 -2.19 13.36
CA LEU A 102 8.17 -2.84 12.10
C LEU A 102 7.09 -2.53 11.06
N GLY A 103 7.50 -2.41 9.83
CA GLY A 103 6.63 -2.22 8.68
C GLY A 103 6.91 -3.29 7.63
N LEU A 104 6.66 -4.57 7.96
CA LEU A 104 6.69 -5.60 6.93
C LEU A 104 5.55 -5.35 5.95
N GLY A 105 5.86 -5.20 4.68
CA GLY A 105 4.90 -4.97 3.61
C GLY A 105 4.91 -6.09 2.58
N LEU A 106 4.00 -5.96 1.62
CA LEU A 106 3.89 -6.82 0.45
C LEU A 106 4.01 -5.97 -0.81
N MET A 107 4.60 -6.52 -1.86
CA MET A 107 4.56 -6.00 -3.22
C MET A 107 4.24 -7.15 -4.18
N GLY A 108 3.89 -6.86 -5.43
CA GLY A 108 3.50 -7.88 -6.38
C GLY A 108 2.11 -8.49 -6.14
N MET A 109 1.27 -7.86 -5.33
CA MET A 109 -0.05 -8.41 -4.98
C MET A 109 -0.96 -8.48 -6.21
N HIS A 110 -0.96 -7.47 -7.07
CA HIS A 110 -1.76 -7.49 -8.28
C HIS A 110 -1.28 -8.57 -9.27
N GLU A 111 0.02 -8.68 -9.47
CA GLU A 111 0.61 -9.75 -10.30
C GLU A 111 0.25 -11.14 -9.75
N TRP A 112 0.29 -11.32 -8.42
CA TRP A 112 -0.12 -12.55 -7.75
C TRP A 112 -1.59 -12.91 -8.05
N LEU A 113 -2.49 -11.91 -8.05
CA LEU A 113 -3.89 -12.08 -8.42
C LEU A 113 -4.03 -12.50 -9.89
N LEU A 114 -3.38 -11.78 -10.80
CA LEU A 114 -3.44 -12.03 -12.25
C LEU A 114 -2.90 -13.41 -12.63
N LYS A 115 -1.77 -13.84 -12.07
CA LYS A 115 -1.19 -15.18 -12.28
C LYS A 115 -2.14 -16.31 -11.88
N ARG A 116 -3.07 -16.04 -10.97
CA ARG A 116 -4.09 -17.00 -10.50
C ARG A 116 -5.45 -16.82 -11.16
N GLY A 117 -5.56 -15.94 -12.14
CA GLY A 117 -6.81 -15.65 -12.86
C GLY A 117 -7.84 -14.91 -12.00
N TYR A 118 -7.41 -14.20 -10.98
CA TYR A 118 -8.28 -13.41 -10.10
C TYR A 118 -8.37 -11.96 -10.55
N HIS A 119 -9.53 -11.35 -10.30
CA HIS A 119 -9.72 -9.92 -10.42
C HIS A 119 -9.09 -9.16 -9.25
N TYR A 120 -8.95 -7.84 -9.40
CA TYR A 120 -8.46 -6.94 -8.35
C TYR A 120 -9.51 -6.78 -7.24
N GLU A 121 -9.63 -7.83 -6.42
CA GLU A 121 -10.56 -7.89 -5.28
C GLU A 121 -10.11 -8.91 -4.22
N MET A 122 -10.64 -8.77 -3.01
CA MET A 122 -10.40 -9.75 -1.95
C MET A 122 -11.21 -11.02 -2.23
N ASN A 123 -10.51 -12.14 -2.39
CA ASN A 123 -11.09 -13.47 -2.57
C ASN A 123 -10.66 -14.42 -1.44
N ARG A 124 -11.19 -15.65 -1.43
CA ARG A 124 -10.92 -16.63 -0.35
C ARG A 124 -9.45 -17.05 -0.27
N ASP A 125 -8.78 -17.16 -1.42
CA ASP A 125 -7.38 -17.57 -1.46
C ASP A 125 -6.50 -16.43 -0.91
N LEU A 126 -6.69 -15.19 -1.38
CA LEU A 126 -5.99 -14.03 -0.84
C LEU A 126 -6.24 -13.86 0.68
N MET A 127 -7.48 -14.08 1.14
CA MET A 127 -7.78 -14.04 2.59
C MET A 127 -6.95 -15.06 3.37
N ARG A 128 -6.77 -16.27 2.85
CA ARG A 128 -5.92 -17.31 3.48
C ARG A 128 -4.46 -16.81 3.58
N TRP A 129 -3.92 -16.24 2.50
CA TRP A 129 -2.57 -15.70 2.50
C TRP A 129 -2.41 -14.51 3.45
N MET A 130 -3.38 -13.61 3.49
CA MET A 130 -3.37 -12.47 4.41
C MET A 130 -3.44 -12.91 5.87
N ASN A 131 -4.18 -13.97 6.21
CA ASN A 131 -4.18 -14.55 7.56
C ASN A 131 -2.80 -15.12 7.93
N ILE A 132 -2.12 -15.82 7.01
CA ILE A 132 -0.76 -16.32 7.23
C ILE A 132 0.19 -15.14 7.46
N TYR A 133 0.10 -14.13 6.62
CA TYR A 133 0.91 -12.91 6.75
C TYR A 133 0.74 -12.23 8.11
N GLU A 134 -0.50 -12.06 8.56
CA GLU A 134 -0.82 -11.46 9.85
C GLU A 134 -0.26 -12.29 11.00
N THR A 135 -0.63 -13.57 11.06
CA THR A 135 -0.27 -14.44 12.21
C THR A 135 1.22 -14.71 12.28
N GLU A 136 1.85 -15.00 11.14
CA GLU A 136 3.27 -15.39 11.13
C GLU A 136 4.21 -14.19 11.33
N SER A 137 3.87 -13.02 10.77
CA SER A 137 4.71 -11.81 11.00
C SER A 137 4.74 -11.41 12.46
N GLU A 138 3.59 -11.43 13.14
CA GLU A 138 3.50 -11.11 14.56
C GLU A 138 4.22 -12.15 15.42
N LYS A 139 3.97 -13.43 15.16
CA LYS A 139 4.62 -14.53 15.88
C LYS A 139 6.13 -14.46 15.76
N ALA A 140 6.65 -14.39 14.54
CA ALA A 140 8.09 -14.40 14.29
C ALA A 140 8.80 -13.19 14.91
N ALA A 141 8.20 -12.01 14.80
CA ALA A 141 8.75 -10.79 15.39
C ALA A 141 8.76 -10.86 16.93
N ASN A 142 7.67 -11.31 17.55
CA ASN A 142 7.58 -11.46 19.01
C ASN A 142 8.57 -12.46 19.54
N GLU A 143 8.64 -13.68 18.97
CA GLU A 143 9.58 -14.72 19.36
C GLU A 143 11.04 -14.24 19.24
N HIS A 144 11.34 -13.47 18.19
CA HIS A 144 12.69 -12.96 17.98
C HIS A 144 13.04 -11.81 18.94
N CYS A 145 12.11 -10.91 19.21
CA CYS A 145 12.26 -9.86 20.22
C CYS A 145 12.45 -10.46 21.62
N ASP A 146 11.63 -11.43 22.02
CA ASP A 146 11.72 -12.11 23.32
C ASP A 146 13.11 -12.78 23.49
N ARG A 147 13.61 -13.48 22.45
CA ARG A 147 14.92 -14.11 22.45
C ARG A 147 16.09 -13.11 22.58
N LEU A 148 15.91 -11.89 22.09
CA LEU A 148 16.91 -10.81 22.13
C LEU A 148 16.69 -9.82 23.26
N PHE A 149 15.76 -10.09 24.18
CA PHE A 149 15.38 -9.22 25.30
C PHE A 149 14.98 -7.80 24.86
N LEU A 150 14.28 -7.70 23.73
CA LEU A 150 13.73 -6.44 23.19
C LEU A 150 12.26 -6.30 23.56
N ASN A 151 11.78 -5.06 23.56
CA ASN A 151 10.32 -4.81 23.60
C ASN A 151 9.66 -5.34 22.33
N ARG A 152 8.51 -5.98 22.48
CA ARG A 152 7.71 -6.42 21.34
C ARG A 152 7.22 -5.22 20.51
N PRO A 153 7.11 -5.36 19.20
CA PRO A 153 6.69 -4.29 18.32
C PRO A 153 5.30 -3.73 18.66
N LYS A 154 5.14 -2.42 18.55
CA LYS A 154 3.84 -1.74 18.65
C LYS A 154 3.04 -1.79 17.33
N GLY A 155 3.64 -2.27 16.29
CA GLY A 155 3.05 -2.53 14.99
C GLY A 155 4.04 -3.34 14.16
N TYR A 156 3.53 -4.20 13.32
CA TYR A 156 4.32 -5.22 12.59
C TYR A 156 4.29 -5.00 11.09
N ARG A 157 3.16 -4.54 10.54
CA ARG A 157 2.85 -4.55 9.11
C ARG A 157 2.44 -3.18 8.59
N ALA A 158 3.01 -2.82 7.45
CA ALA A 158 2.65 -1.62 6.68
C ALA A 158 2.85 -1.90 5.20
N ILE A 159 2.02 -1.36 4.31
CA ILE A 159 2.27 -1.47 2.88
C ILE A 159 2.82 -0.14 2.37
N ALA A 160 4.12 -0.15 2.09
CA ALA A 160 4.84 0.97 1.48
C ALA A 160 4.60 1.04 -0.04
N PRO A 161 4.86 2.17 -0.69
CA PRO A 161 4.67 2.32 -2.14
C PRO A 161 5.52 1.37 -2.98
N THR A 162 6.71 1.03 -2.54
CA THR A 162 7.69 0.14 -3.20
C THR A 162 8.06 0.52 -4.65
N GLY A 163 7.89 1.80 -5.04
CA GLY A 163 8.02 2.24 -6.43
C GLY A 163 9.33 1.84 -7.12
N THR A 164 10.47 2.03 -6.45
CA THR A 164 11.78 1.68 -7.00
C THR A 164 12.12 0.20 -6.88
N ILE A 165 11.85 -0.39 -5.71
CA ILE A 165 12.21 -1.80 -5.46
C ILE A 165 11.33 -2.77 -6.24
N SER A 166 10.08 -2.42 -6.54
CA SER A 166 9.23 -3.24 -7.40
C SER A 166 9.72 -3.27 -8.85
N ILE A 167 10.21 -2.13 -9.38
CA ILE A 167 10.84 -2.07 -10.70
C ILE A 167 12.08 -2.96 -10.74
N LEU A 168 12.93 -2.88 -9.70
CA LEU A 168 14.12 -3.73 -9.60
C LEU A 168 13.77 -5.22 -9.52
N ALA A 169 12.69 -5.54 -8.82
CA ALA A 169 12.20 -6.92 -8.68
C ALA A 169 11.37 -7.41 -9.86
N GLY A 170 11.03 -6.54 -10.83
CA GLY A 170 10.22 -6.87 -11.99
C GLY A 170 8.78 -7.24 -11.64
N THR A 171 8.16 -6.53 -10.68
CA THR A 171 6.80 -6.84 -10.19
C THR A 171 5.98 -5.58 -9.97
N SER A 172 4.69 -5.72 -9.66
CA SER A 172 3.81 -4.61 -9.33
C SER A 172 4.11 -4.01 -7.96
N SER A 173 3.92 -2.69 -7.82
CA SER A 173 4.23 -1.93 -6.60
C SER A 173 3.19 -2.14 -5.51
N GLY A 174 3.63 -2.52 -4.31
CA GLY A 174 2.75 -2.62 -3.14
C GLY A 174 1.49 -3.40 -3.43
N LEU A 175 0.35 -2.76 -3.18
CA LEU A 175 -0.95 -3.30 -3.55
C LEU A 175 -1.51 -2.66 -4.84
N GLU A 176 -0.72 -1.81 -5.52
CA GLU A 176 -1.18 -1.11 -6.71
C GLU A 176 -1.42 -2.06 -7.89
N PRO A 177 -2.46 -1.85 -8.69
CA PRO A 177 -2.55 -2.49 -10.00
C PRO A 177 -1.43 -1.98 -10.91
N ILE A 178 -1.06 -2.75 -11.92
CA ILE A 178 -0.16 -2.24 -12.98
C ILE A 178 -0.77 -0.99 -13.61
N PRO A 179 0.03 0.03 -13.96
CA PRO A 179 -0.51 1.32 -14.42
C PRO A 179 -1.35 1.18 -15.70
N ALA A 180 -0.82 0.51 -16.68
CA ALA A 180 -1.44 0.18 -17.96
C ALA A 180 -0.65 -0.94 -18.62
N LEU A 181 -1.26 -1.69 -19.57
CA LEU A 181 -0.54 -2.74 -20.29
C LEU A 181 0.61 -2.17 -21.12
N ALA A 182 0.35 -1.05 -21.78
CA ALA A 182 1.34 -0.33 -22.57
C ALA A 182 1.14 1.18 -22.41
N TYR A 183 2.24 1.90 -22.44
CA TYR A 183 2.22 3.35 -22.27
C TYR A 183 3.33 4.03 -23.09
N LYS A 184 3.10 5.30 -23.39
CA LYS A 184 4.09 6.16 -24.01
C LYS A 184 4.84 6.92 -22.93
N ARG A 185 6.05 6.47 -22.60
CA ARG A 185 6.88 7.20 -21.63
C ARG A 185 7.70 8.29 -22.29
N ARG A 186 7.85 9.38 -21.59
CA ARG A 186 8.74 10.48 -21.92
C ARG A 186 9.99 10.41 -21.03
N TYR A 187 11.15 10.52 -21.60
CA TYR A 187 12.41 10.57 -20.87
C TYR A 187 13.35 11.63 -21.44
N LEU A 188 14.22 12.15 -20.60
CA LEU A 188 15.18 13.17 -20.95
C LEU A 188 16.49 12.51 -21.40
N VAL A 189 16.95 12.86 -22.60
CA VAL A 189 18.23 12.39 -23.12
C VAL A 189 19.24 13.53 -22.98
N ASP A 190 20.41 13.21 -22.43
CA ASP A 190 21.50 14.14 -22.20
C ASP A 190 21.09 15.40 -21.44
N GLY A 191 20.10 15.30 -20.57
CA GLY A 191 19.62 16.40 -19.74
C GLY A 191 18.85 17.51 -20.46
N THR A 192 18.70 17.45 -21.80
CA THR A 192 18.15 18.57 -22.58
C THR A 192 17.07 18.20 -23.59
N LYS A 193 17.04 16.98 -24.10
CA LYS A 193 16.11 16.57 -25.17
C LYS A 193 15.12 15.53 -24.68
N TRP A 194 13.84 15.82 -24.82
CA TRP A 194 12.78 14.86 -24.56
C TRP A 194 12.65 13.85 -25.70
N LYS A 195 12.67 12.58 -25.35
CA LYS A 195 12.29 11.49 -26.24
C LYS A 195 11.07 10.76 -25.71
N PHE A 196 10.32 10.17 -26.64
CA PHE A 196 9.17 9.35 -26.36
C PHE A 196 9.44 7.91 -26.81
N GLN A 197 8.99 6.97 -26.01
CA GLN A 197 9.09 5.53 -26.32
C GLN A 197 7.82 4.84 -25.88
N TYR A 198 7.28 3.97 -26.72
CA TYR A 198 6.28 3.03 -26.29
C TYR A 198 6.96 1.92 -25.50
N ALA A 199 6.37 1.57 -24.37
CA ALA A 199 6.81 0.50 -23.51
C ALA A 199 5.60 -0.34 -23.09
N VAL A 200 5.78 -1.65 -23.04
CA VAL A 200 4.85 -2.55 -22.37
C VAL A 200 5.26 -2.61 -20.91
N ASP A 201 4.30 -2.67 -20.00
CA ASP A 201 4.57 -2.91 -18.60
C ASP A 201 5.26 -4.28 -18.45
N GLY A 202 6.32 -4.35 -17.64
CA GLY A 202 7.11 -5.58 -17.49
C GLY A 202 6.29 -6.74 -16.91
N THR A 203 5.40 -6.45 -15.96
CA THR A 203 4.48 -7.44 -15.39
C THR A 203 3.48 -7.91 -16.46
N ALA A 204 2.88 -6.96 -17.20
CA ALA A 204 1.96 -7.31 -18.29
C ALA A 204 2.64 -8.15 -19.37
N GLN A 205 3.88 -7.81 -19.75
CA GLN A 205 4.63 -8.60 -20.74
C GLN A 205 4.88 -10.02 -20.25
N SER A 206 5.34 -10.19 -19.00
CA SER A 206 5.56 -11.52 -18.41
C SER A 206 4.28 -12.37 -18.41
N LEU A 207 3.16 -11.77 -18.02
CA LEU A 207 1.86 -12.46 -18.01
C LEU A 207 1.41 -12.88 -19.40
N ILE A 208 1.65 -12.04 -20.43
CA ILE A 208 1.35 -12.35 -21.82
C ILE A 208 2.25 -13.48 -22.34
N ASP A 209 3.53 -13.45 -21.99
CA ASP A 209 4.49 -14.50 -22.36
C ASP A 209 4.13 -15.84 -21.69
N ASP A 210 3.55 -15.80 -20.50
CA ASP A 210 2.98 -16.96 -19.77
C ASP A 210 1.61 -17.41 -20.31
N GLY A 211 1.10 -16.77 -21.38
CA GLY A 211 -0.13 -17.16 -22.08
C GLY A 211 -1.41 -16.49 -21.57
N ILE A 212 -1.33 -15.52 -20.66
CA ILE A 212 -2.49 -14.73 -20.26
C ILE A 212 -2.84 -13.74 -21.36
N LYS A 213 -4.10 -13.76 -21.78
CA LYS A 213 -4.56 -12.85 -22.84
C LYS A 213 -4.61 -11.42 -22.34
N PRO A 214 -4.19 -10.41 -23.15
CA PRO A 214 -4.17 -9.00 -22.77
C PRO A 214 -5.51 -8.48 -22.23
N GLU A 215 -6.63 -8.92 -22.78
CA GLU A 215 -7.97 -8.54 -22.33
C GLU A 215 -8.34 -9.02 -20.90
N ASN A 216 -7.58 -9.97 -20.35
CA ASN A 216 -7.76 -10.47 -19.00
C ASN A 216 -6.81 -9.80 -17.99
N ILE A 217 -5.95 -8.90 -18.45
CA ILE A 217 -5.01 -8.18 -17.61
C ILE A 217 -5.62 -6.82 -17.26
N GLU A 218 -6.26 -6.74 -16.13
CA GLU A 218 -6.82 -5.52 -15.58
C GLU A 218 -5.71 -4.53 -15.18
N SER A 219 -5.86 -3.25 -15.47
CA SER A 219 -4.88 -2.21 -15.14
C SER A 219 -5.49 -1.10 -14.27
N ALA A 220 -4.66 -0.20 -13.76
CA ALA A 220 -5.13 0.98 -13.04
C ALA A 220 -6.03 1.87 -13.93
N SER A 221 -5.73 1.93 -15.24
CA SER A 221 -6.55 2.67 -16.20
C SER A 221 -7.96 2.09 -16.33
N ASP A 222 -8.09 0.76 -16.31
CA ASP A 222 -9.40 0.10 -16.36
C ASP A 222 -10.17 0.31 -15.06
N LEU A 223 -9.47 0.23 -13.92
CA LEU A 223 -10.04 0.42 -12.60
C LEU A 223 -10.35 1.90 -12.26
N ALA A 224 -9.84 2.86 -13.02
CA ALA A 224 -10.11 4.28 -12.80
C ALA A 224 -11.60 4.63 -13.02
N ALA A 225 -12.33 3.83 -13.80
CA ALA A 225 -13.77 3.95 -13.98
C ALA A 225 -14.60 3.45 -12.78
N ASP A 226 -14.00 2.64 -11.90
CA ASP A 226 -14.62 2.08 -10.69
C ASP A 226 -13.71 2.27 -9.46
N PRO A 227 -13.55 3.50 -8.96
CA PRO A 227 -12.71 3.79 -7.80
C PRO A 227 -13.22 3.14 -6.51
N GLU A 228 -14.52 2.85 -6.40
CA GLU A 228 -15.09 2.17 -5.24
C GLU A 228 -14.49 0.78 -5.05
N ARG A 229 -14.26 0.07 -6.13
CA ARG A 229 -13.63 -1.26 -6.11
C ARG A 229 -12.20 -1.21 -5.55
N ARG A 230 -11.42 -0.19 -5.92
CA ARG A 230 -10.09 0.04 -5.38
C ARG A 230 -10.09 0.39 -3.90
N ILE A 231 -10.97 1.30 -3.49
CA ILE A 231 -11.13 1.70 -2.08
C ILE A 231 -11.58 0.50 -1.24
N LYS A 232 -12.53 -0.29 -1.73
CA LYS A 232 -13.00 -1.51 -1.08
C LYS A 232 -11.86 -2.53 -0.90
N PHE A 233 -11.07 -2.76 -1.95
CA PHE A 233 -9.93 -3.68 -1.87
C PHE A 233 -8.91 -3.21 -0.84
N GLN A 234 -8.51 -1.95 -0.86
CA GLN A 234 -7.62 -1.37 0.15
C GLN A 234 -8.17 -1.53 1.57
N ARG A 235 -9.47 -1.27 1.78
CA ARG A 235 -10.15 -1.47 3.07
C ARG A 235 -10.11 -2.93 3.51
N ASP A 236 -10.29 -3.87 2.58
CA ASP A 236 -10.29 -5.30 2.90
C ASP A 236 -8.88 -5.80 3.25
N VAL A 237 -7.84 -5.30 2.58
CA VAL A 237 -6.43 -5.57 2.93
C VAL A 237 -6.06 -4.89 4.25
N GLN A 238 -6.56 -3.69 4.53
CA GLN A 238 -6.25 -2.93 5.76
C GLN A 238 -6.60 -3.70 7.05
N LYS A 239 -7.51 -4.65 7.01
CA LYS A 239 -7.87 -5.49 8.16
C LYS A 239 -6.67 -6.28 8.70
N TYR A 240 -5.70 -6.58 7.86
CA TYR A 240 -4.51 -7.36 8.17
C TYR A 240 -3.27 -6.49 8.42
N ILE A 241 -3.40 -5.17 8.39
CA ILE A 241 -2.30 -4.21 8.47
C ILE A 241 -2.44 -3.36 9.73
N ASP A 242 -1.43 -3.38 10.60
CA ASP A 242 -1.43 -2.62 11.85
C ASP A 242 -1.30 -1.12 11.63
N HIS A 243 -0.39 -0.74 10.76
CA HIS A 243 -0.16 0.64 10.33
C HIS A 243 -1.15 1.03 9.23
N ALA A 244 -0.70 1.66 8.18
CA ALA A 244 -1.52 2.04 7.06
C ALA A 244 -1.01 1.43 5.74
N ILE A 245 -1.74 1.70 4.69
CA ILE A 245 -1.43 1.31 3.32
C ILE A 245 -1.21 2.59 2.53
N SER A 246 -0.03 2.73 1.92
CA SER A 246 0.22 3.75 0.91
C SER A 246 -0.27 3.23 -0.43
N SER A 247 -1.38 3.78 -0.88
CA SER A 247 -1.99 3.44 -2.18
C SER A 247 -2.65 4.67 -2.78
N THR A 248 -2.50 4.82 -4.09
CA THR A 248 -3.09 5.93 -4.84
C THR A 248 -4.25 5.42 -5.69
N ILE A 249 -5.44 5.94 -5.42
CA ILE A 249 -6.62 5.67 -6.24
C ILE A 249 -6.58 6.59 -7.46
N ASN A 250 -6.27 6.04 -8.61
CA ASN A 250 -6.28 6.78 -9.86
C ASN A 250 -7.71 7.09 -10.28
N LEU A 251 -7.94 8.31 -10.73
CA LEU A 251 -9.22 8.80 -11.18
C LEU A 251 -9.10 9.34 -12.61
N PRO A 252 -10.19 9.38 -13.36
CA PRO A 252 -10.25 10.17 -14.58
C PRO A 252 -9.96 11.64 -14.30
N ALA A 253 -9.44 12.37 -15.30
CA ALA A 253 -9.13 13.79 -15.14
C ALA A 253 -10.35 14.60 -14.71
N TRP A 254 -10.13 15.64 -13.91
CA TRP A 254 -11.18 16.57 -13.51
C TRP A 254 -11.85 17.24 -14.72
N GLY A 255 -13.17 17.34 -14.68
CA GLY A 255 -14.00 17.86 -15.77
C GLY A 255 -14.51 16.80 -16.74
N THR A 256 -14.23 15.51 -16.50
CA THR A 256 -14.84 14.39 -17.25
C THR A 256 -16.16 13.96 -16.61
N ASP A 257 -16.94 13.14 -17.32
CA ASP A 257 -18.23 12.63 -16.82
C ASP A 257 -18.11 11.81 -15.53
N LEU A 258 -16.94 11.22 -15.29
CA LEU A 258 -16.66 10.38 -14.11
C LEU A 258 -15.98 11.15 -12.96
N ASN A 259 -15.45 12.35 -13.21
CA ASN A 259 -14.78 13.18 -12.21
C ASN A 259 -15.04 14.67 -12.48
N ASN A 260 -16.06 15.23 -11.83
CA ASN A 260 -16.53 16.61 -11.98
C ASN A 260 -17.25 17.08 -10.72
N GLU A 261 -17.78 18.31 -10.76
CA GLU A 261 -18.47 18.94 -9.62
C GLU A 261 -19.68 18.11 -9.14
N ASP A 262 -20.46 17.53 -10.05
CA ASP A 262 -21.67 16.75 -9.72
C ASP A 262 -21.34 15.43 -9.02
N LYS A 263 -20.09 14.95 -9.14
CA LYS A 263 -19.60 13.73 -8.53
C LYS A 263 -19.07 13.92 -7.10
N VAL A 264 -18.81 15.14 -6.64
CA VAL A 264 -18.22 15.41 -5.32
C VAL A 264 -19.01 14.75 -4.19
N GLU A 265 -20.32 14.85 -4.19
CA GLU A 265 -21.18 14.26 -3.15
C GLU A 265 -21.17 12.73 -3.18
N GLU A 266 -21.08 12.11 -4.36
CA GLU A 266 -20.95 10.67 -4.54
C GLU A 266 -19.63 10.15 -3.94
N TYR A 267 -18.52 10.81 -4.28
CA TYR A 267 -17.20 10.47 -3.72
C TYR A 267 -17.14 10.72 -2.22
N ALA A 268 -17.72 11.80 -1.72
CA ALA A 268 -17.75 12.08 -0.29
C ALA A 268 -18.51 10.99 0.49
N LYS A 269 -19.63 10.51 -0.03
CA LYS A 269 -20.40 9.38 0.55
C LYS A 269 -19.59 8.08 0.49
N MET A 270 -18.94 7.82 -0.63
CA MET A 270 -18.07 6.65 -0.83
C MET A 270 -16.92 6.63 0.20
N ILE A 271 -16.18 7.72 0.32
CA ILE A 271 -15.09 7.84 1.30
C ILE A 271 -15.63 7.66 2.72
N SER A 272 -16.71 8.34 3.08
CA SER A 272 -17.33 8.22 4.41
C SER A 272 -17.77 6.80 4.73
N LYS A 273 -18.27 6.05 3.75
CA LYS A 273 -18.68 4.64 3.88
C LYS A 273 -17.50 3.73 4.25
N TYR A 274 -16.34 3.95 3.63
CA TYR A 274 -15.17 3.07 3.80
C TYR A 274 -14.16 3.57 4.85
N ALA A 275 -14.18 4.84 5.20
CA ALA A 275 -13.25 5.48 6.15
C ALA A 275 -13.05 4.72 7.47
N PRO A 276 -14.10 4.14 8.12
CA PRO A 276 -13.90 3.40 9.36
C PRO A 276 -12.98 2.18 9.24
N GLY A 277 -12.82 1.62 8.04
CA GLY A 277 -11.95 0.47 7.77
C GLY A 277 -10.63 0.84 7.09
N LEU A 278 -10.33 2.13 6.94
CA LEU A 278 -9.12 2.65 6.31
C LEU A 278 -8.27 3.40 7.34
N ARG A 279 -6.97 3.53 7.06
CA ARG A 279 -6.04 4.36 7.82
C ARG A 279 -5.47 5.53 7.01
N GLY A 280 -5.52 5.43 5.70
CA GLY A 280 -5.13 6.45 4.75
C GLY A 280 -5.85 6.27 3.44
N LEU A 281 -6.01 7.35 2.68
CA LEU A 281 -6.56 7.33 1.32
C LEU A 281 -5.97 8.50 0.54
N THR A 282 -5.44 8.22 -0.63
CA THR A 282 -4.98 9.22 -1.59
C THR A 282 -5.68 8.97 -2.93
N MET A 283 -6.24 10.01 -3.51
CA MET A 283 -6.87 9.97 -4.82
C MET A 283 -6.11 10.90 -5.75
N TYR A 284 -5.94 10.51 -7.01
CA TYR A 284 -5.18 11.28 -7.98
C TYR A 284 -5.88 11.27 -9.34
N PRO A 285 -6.27 12.48 -9.87
CA PRO A 285 -6.90 12.61 -11.18
C PRO A 285 -5.92 12.46 -12.34
#